data_ccf02e18e7ae355897f0e6c066ae304d
#
_entry.id   ccf02e18e7ae355897f0e6c066ae304d
#
_cell.length_a   1.000
_cell.length_b   1.000
_cell.length_c   1.000
_cell.angle_alpha   90.00
_cell.angle_beta   90.00
_cell.angle_gamma   90.00
#
_symmetry.space_group_name_H-M   'P 1'
#
loop_
_entity.id
_entity.type
_entity.pdbx_description
1 polymer ?
#
loop_
_entity_poly.entity_id
_entity_poly.type
_entity_poly.pdbx_seq_one_letter_code
_entity_poly.pdbx_strand_id
1 'polypeptide(L)'
;MRSFALLLLLSLLLPSSAPAEENGVRAFTPCRACHSLDPAERGLPGPNLSGVIGRAVGGVAEFDYSPVLRKARDEGLRWDAKRLEAFLADPAAMFPGLWMSMRGIEDVAERQALVRFLENTTSR
;
A
#
# COMPACT_ATOMS: atom_id res chain seq x y z
N MET A 1 -35.50 53.16 3.92
CA MET A 1 -35.50 51.76 3.52
C MET A 1 -34.08 51.24 3.61
N ARG A 2 -33.79 50.40 4.57
CA ARG A 2 -32.46 49.87 4.79
C ARG A 2 -32.46 48.41 4.33
N SER A 3 -31.79 48.13 3.21
CA SER A 3 -31.58 46.76 2.69
C SER A 3 -30.48 46.08 3.49
N PHE A 4 -30.82 45.06 4.28
CA PHE A 4 -29.88 44.16 4.87
C PHE A 4 -29.51 43.11 3.85
N ALA A 5 -28.28 43.19 3.32
CA ALA A 5 -27.69 42.12 2.51
C ALA A 5 -27.25 41.00 3.45
N LEU A 6 -27.95 39.88 3.41
CA LEU A 6 -27.62 38.64 4.14
C LEU A 6 -26.51 37.95 3.39
N LEU A 7 -25.25 38.12 3.85
CA LEU A 7 -24.11 37.35 3.39
C LEU A 7 -24.19 35.93 3.95
N LEU A 8 -24.65 34.98 3.12
CA LEU A 8 -24.54 33.54 3.38
C LEU A 8 -23.09 33.14 3.22
N LEU A 9 -22.40 32.99 4.35
CA LEU A 9 -21.10 32.31 4.43
C LEU A 9 -21.33 30.82 4.19
N LEU A 10 -21.07 30.35 2.97
CA LEU A 10 -21.04 28.95 2.60
C LEU A 10 -19.73 28.37 3.13
N SER A 11 -19.75 27.79 4.35
CA SER A 11 -18.63 27.05 4.90
C SER A 11 -18.44 25.78 4.09
N LEU A 12 -17.46 25.77 3.20
CA LEU A 12 -16.96 24.56 2.55
C LEU A 12 -16.33 23.66 3.61
N LEU A 13 -17.07 22.66 4.06
CA LEU A 13 -16.55 21.54 4.83
C LEU A 13 -15.67 20.69 3.91
N LEU A 14 -14.36 20.96 3.91
CA LEU A 14 -13.39 20.08 3.28
C LEU A 14 -13.33 18.76 4.08
N PRO A 15 -13.45 17.60 3.43
CA PRO A 15 -13.32 16.33 4.13
C PRO A 15 -11.90 16.21 4.69
N SER A 16 -11.80 16.03 6.00
CA SER A 16 -10.54 15.85 6.71
C SER A 16 -10.03 14.42 6.44
N SER A 17 -9.23 14.23 5.41
CA SER A 17 -8.61 12.95 5.07
C SER A 17 -7.37 12.62 5.91
N ALA A 18 -6.90 13.56 6.73
CA ALA A 18 -5.64 13.50 7.47
C ALA A 18 -5.46 12.28 8.39
N PRO A 19 -6.43 11.81 9.21
CA PRO A 19 -6.20 10.68 10.12
C PRO A 19 -5.99 9.35 9.41
N ALA A 20 -6.65 9.11 8.29
CA ALA A 20 -6.54 7.86 7.54
C ALA A 20 -5.19 7.74 6.81
N GLU A 21 -4.69 8.85 6.25
CA GLU A 21 -3.37 8.91 5.61
C GLU A 21 -2.24 8.74 6.64
N GLU A 22 -2.35 9.39 7.79
CA GLU A 22 -1.39 9.27 8.88
C GLU A 22 -1.28 7.83 9.41
N ASN A 23 -2.40 7.13 9.55
CA ASN A 23 -2.43 5.73 9.97
C ASN A 23 -1.74 4.83 8.92
N GLY A 24 -1.92 5.08 7.64
CA GLY A 24 -1.25 4.36 6.56
C GLY A 24 0.26 4.58 6.56
N VAL A 25 0.70 5.83 6.73
CA VAL A 25 2.13 6.18 6.87
C VAL A 25 2.76 5.46 8.06
N ARG A 26 2.08 5.45 9.20
CA ARG A 26 2.54 4.76 10.41
C ARG A 26 2.64 3.25 10.20
N ALA A 27 1.62 2.64 9.59
CA ALA A 27 1.60 1.22 9.28
C ALA A 27 2.73 0.81 8.31
N PHE A 28 3.12 1.70 7.40
CA PHE A 28 4.21 1.47 6.45
C PHE A 28 5.60 1.63 7.07
N THR A 29 5.73 2.31 8.21
CA THR A 29 7.04 2.62 8.80
C THR A 29 7.95 1.40 8.96
N PRO A 30 7.50 0.23 9.46
CA PRO A 30 8.35 -0.96 9.56
C PRO A 30 8.81 -1.50 8.20
N CYS A 31 8.04 -1.28 7.16
CA CYS A 31 8.33 -1.77 5.80
C CYS A 31 9.52 -1.03 5.15
N ARG A 32 9.81 0.19 5.61
CA ARG A 32 10.89 1.03 5.10
C ARG A 32 12.28 0.44 5.28
N ALA A 33 12.44 -0.51 6.19
CA ALA A 33 13.71 -1.22 6.37
C ALA A 33 14.13 -1.99 5.10
N CYS A 34 13.16 -2.43 4.28
CA CYS A 34 13.40 -3.25 3.11
C CYS A 34 12.79 -2.70 1.82
N HIS A 35 11.83 -1.80 1.90
CA HIS A 35 11.08 -1.29 0.75
C HIS A 35 11.12 0.23 0.64
N SER A 36 11.09 0.73 -0.60
CA SER A 36 10.90 2.14 -0.89
C SER A 36 9.62 2.39 -1.68
N LEU A 37 9.11 3.60 -1.57
CA LEU A 37 8.04 4.15 -2.40
C LEU A 37 8.56 5.19 -3.41
N ASP A 38 9.86 5.49 -3.38
CA ASP A 38 10.50 6.30 -4.42
C ASP A 38 10.74 5.43 -5.65
N PRO A 39 10.11 5.73 -6.80
CA PRO A 39 10.25 4.90 -8.01
C PRO A 39 11.69 4.80 -8.53
N ALA A 40 12.56 5.72 -8.15
CA ALA A 40 13.96 5.74 -8.57
C ALA A 40 14.88 4.90 -7.68
N GLU A 41 14.44 4.55 -6.47
CA GLU A 41 15.28 3.84 -5.51
C GLU A 41 15.35 2.34 -5.81
N ARG A 42 16.59 1.83 -5.83
CA ARG A 42 16.92 0.43 -6.13
C ARG A 42 17.92 -0.13 -5.10
N GLY A 43 18.11 -1.44 -5.11
CA GLY A 43 19.15 -2.09 -4.31
C GLY A 43 18.79 -2.33 -2.85
N LEU A 44 17.52 -2.17 -2.47
CA LEU A 44 17.04 -2.52 -1.14
C LEU A 44 16.78 -4.03 -1.00
N PRO A 45 16.72 -4.56 0.23
CA PRO A 45 16.44 -5.98 0.47
C PRO A 45 15.10 -6.48 -0.05
N GLY A 46 14.11 -5.59 -0.20
CA GLY A 46 12.80 -5.88 -0.78
C GLY A 46 12.58 -5.14 -2.09
N PRO A 47 11.59 -5.54 -2.90
CA PRO A 47 11.23 -4.83 -4.12
C PRO A 47 10.66 -3.44 -3.81
N ASN A 48 10.82 -2.51 -4.76
CA ASN A 48 10.17 -1.22 -4.69
C ASN A 48 8.65 -1.38 -4.72
N LEU A 49 7.92 -0.70 -3.85
CA LEU A 49 6.47 -0.80 -3.72
C LEU A 49 5.70 0.36 -4.36
N SER A 50 6.40 1.31 -5.00
CA SER A 50 5.72 2.34 -5.79
C SER A 50 4.89 1.69 -6.90
N GLY A 51 3.61 2.01 -6.95
CA GLY A 51 2.71 1.46 -7.95
C GLY A 51 2.43 -0.05 -7.80
N VAL A 52 2.51 -0.59 -6.60
CA VAL A 52 2.33 -2.03 -6.36
C VAL A 52 0.92 -2.53 -6.73
N ILE A 53 -0.12 -1.73 -6.50
CA ILE A 53 -1.49 -2.12 -6.86
C ILE A 53 -1.63 -2.16 -8.39
N GLY A 54 -2.10 -3.29 -8.90
CA GLY A 54 -2.20 -3.58 -10.33
C GLY A 54 -0.96 -4.23 -10.94
N ARG A 55 0.17 -4.23 -10.24
CA ARG A 55 1.41 -4.87 -10.69
C ARG A 55 1.30 -6.39 -10.62
N ALA A 56 1.98 -7.09 -11.53
CA ALA A 56 2.17 -8.54 -11.42
C ALA A 56 2.86 -8.89 -10.08
N VAL A 57 2.40 -9.93 -9.41
CA VAL A 57 3.11 -10.51 -8.28
C VAL A 57 4.50 -10.95 -8.76
N GLY A 58 5.55 -10.62 -8.03
CA GLY A 58 6.91 -10.89 -8.49
C GLY A 58 7.36 -10.08 -9.71
N GLY A 59 6.77 -8.91 -9.96
CA GLY A 59 6.86 -8.21 -11.23
C GLY A 59 7.94 -7.14 -11.39
N VAL A 60 8.73 -6.83 -10.34
CA VAL A 60 9.88 -5.90 -10.50
C VAL A 60 11.02 -6.64 -11.19
N ALA A 61 11.40 -6.17 -12.38
CA ALA A 61 12.33 -6.90 -13.27
C ALA A 61 13.73 -7.11 -12.68
N GLU A 62 14.22 -6.14 -11.91
CA GLU A 62 15.58 -6.17 -11.35
C GLU A 62 15.65 -6.83 -9.96
N PHE A 63 14.52 -7.28 -9.41
CA PHE A 63 14.48 -7.88 -8.09
C PHE A 63 14.49 -9.41 -8.16
N ASP A 64 15.32 -10.05 -7.32
CA ASP A 64 15.38 -11.50 -7.22
C ASP A 64 14.35 -12.02 -6.22
N TYR A 65 13.21 -12.44 -6.73
CA TYR A 65 12.12 -12.96 -5.91
C TYR A 65 12.32 -14.43 -5.52
N SER A 66 11.70 -14.80 -4.39
CA SER A 66 11.57 -16.22 -4.01
C SER A 66 10.87 -17.03 -5.12
N PRO A 67 11.18 -18.33 -5.26
CA PRO A 67 10.58 -19.18 -6.29
C PRO A 67 9.04 -19.15 -6.30
N VAL A 68 8.42 -19.08 -5.12
CA VAL A 68 6.95 -19.03 -4.99
C VAL A 68 6.36 -17.76 -5.62
N LEU A 69 7.03 -16.62 -5.52
CA LEU A 69 6.56 -15.38 -6.15
C LEU A 69 6.84 -15.36 -7.65
N ARG A 70 7.94 -15.95 -8.11
CA ARG A 70 8.19 -16.13 -9.54
C ARG A 70 7.11 -17.03 -10.17
N LYS A 71 6.73 -18.11 -9.49
CA LYS A 71 5.63 -18.97 -9.93
C LYS A 71 4.31 -18.19 -10.01
N ALA A 72 3.98 -17.42 -8.98
CA ALA A 72 2.77 -16.59 -8.98
C ALA A 72 2.76 -15.59 -10.15
N ARG A 73 3.90 -14.98 -10.47
CA ARG A 73 4.05 -14.13 -11.66
C ARG A 73 3.74 -14.89 -12.93
N ASP A 74 4.32 -16.07 -13.07
CA ASP A 74 4.17 -16.89 -14.28
C ASP A 74 2.72 -17.40 -14.45
N GLU A 75 1.98 -17.53 -13.36
CA GLU A 75 0.55 -17.82 -13.32
C GLU A 75 -0.33 -16.59 -13.56
N GLY A 76 0.26 -15.42 -13.74
CA GLY A 76 -0.46 -14.18 -14.04
C GLY A 76 -1.12 -13.50 -12.85
N LEU A 77 -0.73 -13.83 -11.62
CA LEU A 77 -1.27 -13.18 -10.43
C LEU A 77 -0.87 -11.70 -10.39
N ARG A 78 -1.82 -10.86 -10.01
CA ARG A 78 -1.60 -9.42 -9.83
C ARG A 78 -2.00 -8.99 -8.43
N TRP A 79 -1.32 -7.97 -7.94
CA TRP A 79 -1.71 -7.31 -6.69
C TRP A 79 -2.95 -6.44 -6.91
N ASP A 80 -4.03 -6.79 -6.25
CA ASP A 80 -5.16 -5.92 -5.98
C ASP A 80 -5.27 -5.65 -4.48
N ALA A 81 -6.14 -4.72 -4.08
CA ALA A 81 -6.31 -4.37 -2.67
C ALA A 81 -6.66 -5.57 -1.79
N LYS A 82 -7.56 -6.43 -2.26
CA LYS A 82 -8.02 -7.62 -1.53
C LYS A 82 -6.90 -8.63 -1.34
N ARG A 83 -6.14 -8.92 -2.41
CA ARG A 83 -5.01 -9.85 -2.34
C ARG A 83 -3.90 -9.32 -1.46
N LEU A 84 -3.61 -8.02 -1.55
CA LEU A 84 -2.59 -7.40 -0.71
C LEU A 84 -2.99 -7.43 0.77
N GLU A 85 -4.25 -7.16 1.10
CA GLU A 85 -4.74 -7.26 2.48
C GLU A 85 -4.61 -8.69 3.02
N ALA A 86 -5.00 -9.70 2.25
CA ALA A 86 -4.84 -11.11 2.62
C ALA A 86 -3.37 -11.50 2.80
N PHE A 87 -2.48 -11.03 1.93
CA PHE A 87 -1.04 -11.23 2.05
C PHE A 87 -0.47 -10.62 3.33
N LEU A 88 -0.85 -9.40 3.65
CA LEU A 88 -0.39 -8.71 4.86
C LEU A 88 -0.89 -9.37 6.15
N ALA A 89 -2.01 -10.09 6.11
CA ALA A 89 -2.51 -10.83 7.26
C ALA A 89 -1.61 -12.01 7.64
N ASP A 90 -1.13 -12.75 6.65
CA ASP A 90 -0.22 -13.88 6.85
C ASP A 90 0.58 -14.18 5.55
N PRO A 91 1.70 -13.49 5.35
CA PRO A 91 2.48 -13.63 4.12
C PRO A 91 2.98 -15.07 3.88
N ALA A 92 3.45 -15.73 4.93
CA ALA A 92 4.00 -17.07 4.83
C ALA A 92 2.94 -18.14 4.54
N ALA A 93 1.72 -17.96 5.03
CA ALA A 93 0.60 -18.86 4.72
C ALA A 93 0.12 -18.68 3.28
N MET A 94 0.08 -17.45 2.78
CA MET A 94 -0.32 -17.19 1.40
C MET A 94 0.70 -17.72 0.39
N PHE A 95 1.98 -17.54 0.67
CA PHE A 95 3.09 -17.98 -0.18
C PHE A 95 4.12 -18.79 0.62
N PRO A 96 3.87 -20.08 0.86
CA PRO A 96 4.85 -20.94 1.52
C PRO A 96 6.19 -20.95 0.77
N GLY A 97 7.28 -20.69 1.48
CA GLY A 97 8.61 -20.52 0.90
C GLY A 97 8.97 -19.08 0.53
N LEU A 98 8.15 -18.13 0.90
CA LEU A 98 8.45 -16.70 0.75
C LEU A 98 9.72 -16.33 1.52
N TRP A 99 10.61 -15.55 0.86
CA TRP A 99 11.85 -15.09 1.50
C TRP A 99 11.65 -13.83 2.35
N MET A 100 10.58 -13.09 2.13
CA MET A 100 10.24 -11.94 2.98
C MET A 100 9.93 -12.43 4.39
N SER A 101 10.76 -12.02 5.35
CA SER A 101 10.64 -12.40 6.75
C SER A 101 9.83 -11.34 7.52
N MET A 102 8.53 -11.39 7.40
CA MET A 102 7.61 -10.48 8.08
C MET A 102 6.50 -11.27 8.77
N ARG A 103 6.28 -10.95 10.04
CA ARG A 103 5.08 -11.41 10.74
C ARG A 103 3.86 -10.70 10.15
N GLY A 104 2.75 -11.41 10.03
CA GLY A 104 1.48 -10.82 9.60
C GLY A 104 1.00 -9.69 10.52
N ILE A 105 0.22 -8.78 9.96
CA ILE A 105 -0.44 -7.69 10.70
C ILE A 105 -1.81 -8.20 11.13
N GLU A 106 -1.99 -8.44 12.44
CA GLU A 106 -3.24 -9.01 12.98
C GLU A 106 -4.39 -8.00 12.97
N ASP A 107 -4.09 -6.72 13.22
CA ASP A 107 -5.10 -5.67 13.26
C ASP A 107 -5.66 -5.35 11.86
N VAL A 108 -6.96 -5.57 11.69
CA VAL A 108 -7.66 -5.37 10.41
C VAL A 108 -7.62 -3.90 9.98
N ALA A 109 -7.83 -2.98 10.91
CA ALA A 109 -7.82 -1.54 10.60
C ALA A 109 -6.44 -1.06 10.15
N GLU A 110 -5.38 -1.58 10.75
CA GLU A 110 -3.99 -1.30 10.36
C GLU A 110 -3.70 -1.83 8.96
N ARG A 111 -4.08 -3.08 8.64
CA ARG A 111 -3.92 -3.63 7.28
C ARG A 111 -4.65 -2.81 6.24
N GLN A 112 -5.90 -2.44 6.52
CA GLN A 112 -6.71 -1.64 5.60
C GLN A 112 -6.13 -0.24 5.40
N ALA A 113 -5.62 0.38 6.45
CA ALA A 113 -4.95 1.67 6.35
C ALA A 113 -3.68 1.59 5.49
N LEU A 114 -2.90 0.53 5.65
CA LEU A 114 -1.70 0.29 4.84
C LEU A 114 -2.04 0.04 3.37
N VAL A 115 -3.06 -0.76 3.09
CA VAL A 115 -3.50 -1.02 1.71
C VAL A 115 -3.96 0.28 1.03
N ARG A 116 -4.80 1.08 1.68
CA ARG A 116 -5.24 2.38 1.15
C ARG A 116 -4.07 3.33 0.90
N PHE A 117 -3.11 3.35 1.80
CA PHE A 117 -1.89 4.14 1.63
C PHE A 117 -1.11 3.73 0.39
N LEU A 118 -0.94 2.42 0.18
CA LEU A 118 -0.24 1.89 -1.00
C LEU A 118 -1.03 2.09 -2.30
N GLU A 119 -2.36 2.02 -2.27
CA GLU A 119 -3.22 2.39 -3.42
C GLU A 119 -2.99 3.83 -3.85
N ASN A 120 -2.88 4.75 -2.89
CA ASN A 120 -2.66 6.16 -3.17
C ASN A 120 -1.27 6.44 -3.78
N THR A 121 -0.27 5.61 -3.53
CA THR A 121 1.04 5.74 -4.19
C THR A 121 1.00 5.34 -5.67
N THR A 122 0.03 4.53 -6.06
CA THR A 122 -0.17 4.11 -7.46
C THR A 122 -0.81 5.22 -8.31
N SER A 123 -1.55 6.13 -7.67
CA SER A 123 -2.33 7.18 -8.32
C SER A 123 -1.58 8.51 -8.52
N ARG A 124 -0.29 8.58 -8.15
CA ARG A 124 0.55 9.79 -8.25
C ARG A 124 1.53 9.74 -9.39
#